data_d003ba11fd1ecae287e3ae06d6597b1c
#
_entry.id   d003ba11fd1ecae287e3ae06d6597b1c
#
_cell.length_a   1.000
_cell.length_b   1.000
_cell.length_c   1.000
_cell.angle_alpha   90.00
_cell.angle_beta   90.00
_cell.angle_gamma   90.00
#
_symmetry.space_group_name_H-M   'P 1'
#
loop_
_entity.id
_entity.type
_entity.pdbx_description
1 polymer ?
#
loop_
_entity_poly.entity_id
_entity_poly.type
_entity_poly.pdbx_seq_one_letter_code
_entity_poly.pdbx_strand_id
1 'polypeptide(L)'
;MSDNPFDPSLWRPVDGFELTDITYHHHVSQATVRVAFDRPEVRNAFRPHTVDELYRALDAARQDPRIGVVLLTGNGPSAKDGGWAFCSGGDQRIRGRDGY
;
A
#
# COMPACT_ATOMS: atom_id res chain seq x y z
N MET A 1 -11.29 22.18 -9.07
CA MET A 1 -10.78 20.89 -9.55
C MET A 1 -9.58 20.47 -8.69
N SER A 2 -9.56 19.23 -8.31
CA SER A 2 -8.47 18.74 -7.47
C SER A 2 -7.28 18.35 -8.34
N ASP A 3 -6.09 18.84 -7.96
CA ASP A 3 -4.83 18.40 -8.57
C ASP A 3 -4.14 17.33 -7.72
N ASN A 4 -4.86 16.78 -6.72
CA ASN A 4 -4.32 15.76 -5.85
C ASN A 4 -4.18 14.44 -6.62
N PRO A 5 -2.94 13.93 -6.82
CA PRO A 5 -2.75 12.66 -7.54
C PRO A 5 -3.36 11.46 -6.83
N PHE A 6 -3.74 11.61 -5.57
CA PHE A 6 -4.34 10.53 -4.78
C PHE A 6 -5.84 10.69 -4.60
N ASP A 7 -6.48 11.49 -5.45
CA ASP A 7 -7.93 11.62 -5.46
C ASP A 7 -8.55 10.24 -5.73
N PRO A 8 -9.43 9.75 -4.84
CA PRO A 8 -10.00 8.40 -5.00
C PRO A 8 -10.73 8.17 -6.32
N SER A 9 -11.21 9.23 -6.98
CA SER A 9 -11.88 9.09 -8.28
C SER A 9 -10.94 8.69 -9.39
N LEU A 10 -9.64 8.84 -9.22
CA LEU A 10 -8.61 8.52 -10.20
C LEU A 10 -8.08 7.10 -10.08
N TRP A 11 -8.46 6.37 -9.05
CA TRP A 11 -7.88 5.07 -8.73
C TRP A 11 -8.97 4.03 -8.55
N ARG A 12 -8.74 2.83 -9.06
CA ARG A 12 -9.65 1.70 -8.92
C ARG A 12 -8.93 0.51 -8.32
N PRO A 13 -9.58 -0.24 -7.42
CA PRO A 13 -8.97 -1.46 -6.88
C PRO A 13 -8.64 -2.44 -8.00
N VAL A 14 -7.49 -3.10 -7.87
CA VAL A 14 -7.12 -4.18 -8.77
C VAL A 14 -7.82 -5.45 -8.30
N ASP A 15 -8.55 -6.12 -9.21
CA ASP A 15 -9.29 -7.33 -8.87
C ASP A 15 -8.35 -8.52 -8.61
N GLY A 16 -8.84 -9.49 -7.85
CA GLY A 16 -8.13 -10.75 -7.63
C GLY A 16 -7.26 -10.77 -6.39
N PHE A 17 -7.29 -9.72 -5.58
CA PHE A 17 -6.49 -9.65 -4.35
C PHE A 17 -7.39 -9.47 -3.14
N GLU A 18 -7.18 -10.29 -2.12
CA GLU A 18 -7.77 -10.11 -0.80
C GLU A 18 -6.69 -9.56 0.11
N LEU A 19 -6.69 -8.24 0.29
CA LEU A 19 -5.62 -7.53 0.99
C LEU A 19 -6.13 -6.97 2.30
N THR A 20 -5.28 -7.04 3.34
CA THR A 20 -5.59 -6.51 4.67
C THR A 20 -4.61 -5.43 5.09
N ASP A 21 -3.33 -5.58 4.74
CA ASP A 21 -2.24 -4.72 5.21
C ASP A 21 -1.81 -3.68 4.20
N ILE A 22 -2.20 -3.85 2.94
CA ILE A 22 -1.92 -2.89 1.86
C ILE A 22 -3.17 -2.66 1.03
N THR A 23 -3.14 -1.62 0.22
CA THR A 23 -4.10 -1.43 -0.86
C THR A 23 -3.37 -1.45 -2.19
N TYR A 24 -4.04 -1.91 -3.23
CA TYR A 24 -3.47 -2.02 -4.57
C TYR A 24 -4.48 -1.50 -5.57
N HIS A 25 -4.14 -0.39 -6.21
CA HIS A 25 -5.02 0.31 -7.13
C HIS A 25 -4.31 0.60 -8.44
N HIS A 26 -5.06 0.66 -9.52
CA HIS A 26 -4.54 1.18 -10.78
C HIS A 26 -5.20 2.52 -11.10
N HIS A 27 -4.45 3.37 -11.79
CA HIS A 27 -4.98 4.65 -12.25
C HIS A 27 -5.98 4.42 -13.37
N VAL A 28 -7.03 5.25 -13.43
CA VAL A 28 -8.12 5.09 -14.42
C VAL A 28 -7.66 5.35 -15.85
N SER A 29 -6.56 6.09 -16.05
CA SER A 29 -6.12 6.49 -17.41
C SER A 29 -4.62 6.42 -17.63
N GLN A 30 -3.81 6.16 -16.59
CA GLN A 30 -2.36 6.13 -16.70
C GLN A 30 -1.86 4.69 -16.51
N ALA A 31 -0.67 4.40 -17.07
CA ALA A 31 -0.03 3.10 -16.92
C ALA A 31 0.67 3.01 -15.54
N THR A 32 -0.08 3.29 -14.49
CA THR A 32 0.43 3.44 -13.14
C THR A 32 -0.42 2.65 -12.15
N VAL A 33 0.25 1.93 -11.25
CA VAL A 33 -0.40 1.32 -10.08
C VAL A 33 0.09 2.01 -8.81
N ARG A 34 -0.75 1.98 -7.78
CA ARG A 34 -0.43 2.51 -6.48
C ARG A 34 -0.55 1.39 -5.47
N VAL A 35 0.55 1.11 -4.77
CA VAL A 35 0.62 0.15 -3.69
C VAL A 35 0.82 0.95 -2.41
N ALA A 36 -0.06 0.80 -1.44
CA ALA A 36 -0.01 1.62 -0.23
C ALA A 36 -0.08 0.75 1.01
N PHE A 37 0.78 1.02 1.98
CA PHE A 37 0.63 0.45 3.31
C PHE A 37 -0.70 0.94 3.90
N ASP A 38 -1.44 0.05 4.52
CA ASP A 38 -2.77 0.36 5.05
C ASP A 38 -2.91 -0.15 6.48
N ARG A 39 -1.99 0.26 7.32
CA ARG A 39 -1.99 0.02 8.77
C ARG A 39 -1.74 1.34 9.50
N PRO A 40 -2.58 2.36 9.25
CA PRO A 40 -2.31 3.69 9.80
C PRO A 40 -2.36 3.74 11.34
N GLU A 41 -3.09 2.83 11.98
CA GLU A 41 -3.18 2.76 13.44
C GLU A 41 -1.85 2.42 14.11
N VAL A 42 -0.91 1.86 13.36
CA VAL A 42 0.46 1.55 13.83
C VAL A 42 1.50 2.23 12.96
N ARG A 43 1.16 3.39 12.39
CA ARG A 43 2.06 4.18 11.54
C ARG A 43 2.58 3.38 10.33
N ASN A 44 1.74 2.51 9.81
CA ASN A 44 2.10 1.65 8.67
C ASN A 44 3.33 0.79 8.92
N ALA A 45 3.52 0.36 10.17
CA ALA A 45 4.54 -0.63 10.49
C ALA A 45 4.21 -1.94 9.76
N PHE A 46 5.23 -2.60 9.21
CA PHE A 46 5.02 -3.83 8.46
C PHE A 46 5.28 -5.07 9.32
N ARG A 47 4.62 -6.14 8.98
CA ARG A 47 4.76 -7.48 9.57
C ARG A 47 4.93 -8.48 8.42
N PRO A 48 5.25 -9.77 8.70
CA PRO A 48 5.44 -10.74 7.60
C PRO A 48 4.27 -10.81 6.63
N HIS A 49 3.05 -10.72 7.11
CA HIS A 49 1.88 -10.71 6.24
C HIS A 49 1.87 -9.50 5.29
N THR A 50 2.29 -8.34 5.77
CA THR A 50 2.40 -7.14 4.93
C THR A 50 3.38 -7.37 3.79
N VAL A 51 4.54 -7.95 4.11
CA VAL A 51 5.59 -8.22 3.12
C VAL A 51 5.10 -9.21 2.08
N ASP A 52 4.35 -10.22 2.49
CA ASP A 52 3.78 -11.20 1.58
C ASP A 52 2.80 -10.53 0.61
N GLU A 53 1.93 -9.66 1.11
CA GLU A 53 1.00 -8.92 0.26
C GLU A 53 1.73 -7.99 -0.71
N LEU A 54 2.77 -7.28 -0.22
CA LEU A 54 3.59 -6.45 -1.08
C LEU A 54 4.22 -7.25 -2.20
N TYR A 55 4.79 -8.41 -1.87
CA TYR A 55 5.41 -9.27 -2.88
C TYR A 55 4.41 -9.62 -3.97
N ARG A 56 3.20 -10.03 -3.59
CA ARG A 56 2.19 -10.43 -4.56
C ARG A 56 1.75 -9.26 -5.45
N ALA A 57 1.55 -8.09 -4.88
CA ALA A 57 1.14 -6.91 -5.64
C ALA A 57 2.25 -6.44 -6.58
N LEU A 58 3.47 -6.34 -6.08
CA LEU A 58 4.61 -5.89 -6.87
C LEU A 58 4.95 -6.89 -7.98
N ASP A 59 4.82 -8.19 -7.71
CA ASP A 59 5.07 -9.20 -8.73
C ASP A 59 4.02 -9.14 -9.84
N ALA A 60 2.75 -8.93 -9.48
CA ALA A 60 1.70 -8.76 -10.46
C ALA A 60 1.93 -7.54 -11.35
N ALA A 61 2.36 -6.42 -10.75
CA ALA A 61 2.68 -5.22 -11.50
C ALA A 61 3.86 -5.44 -12.43
N ARG A 62 4.90 -6.14 -11.94
CA ARG A 62 6.09 -6.44 -12.74
C ARG A 62 5.74 -7.28 -13.97
N GLN A 63 4.78 -8.17 -13.85
CA GLN A 63 4.40 -9.06 -14.94
C GLN A 63 3.38 -8.45 -15.91
N ASP A 64 2.82 -7.30 -15.58
CA ASP A 64 1.82 -6.65 -16.43
C ASP A 64 2.50 -5.67 -17.36
N PRO A 65 2.54 -5.97 -18.68
CA PRO A 65 3.22 -5.08 -19.64
C PRO A 65 2.53 -3.72 -19.82
N ARG A 66 1.30 -3.57 -19.31
CA ARG A 66 0.59 -2.30 -19.39
C ARG A 66 1.02 -1.32 -18.31
N ILE A 67 1.76 -1.79 -17.30
CA ILE A 67 2.17 -0.96 -16.17
C ILE A 67 3.58 -0.45 -16.39
N GLY A 68 3.74 0.87 -16.36
CA GLY A 68 5.03 1.51 -16.51
C GLY A 68 5.57 2.13 -15.23
N VAL A 69 4.71 2.40 -14.24
CA VAL A 69 5.10 3.05 -12.98
C VAL A 69 4.38 2.40 -11.81
N VAL A 70 5.12 2.18 -10.73
CA VAL A 70 4.56 1.76 -9.45
C VAL A 70 4.82 2.86 -8.44
N LEU A 71 3.76 3.38 -7.83
CA LEU A 71 3.85 4.31 -6.72
C LEU A 71 3.70 3.54 -5.43
N LEU A 72 4.71 3.63 -4.55
CA LEU A 72 4.64 3.03 -3.23
C LEU A 72 4.45 4.14 -2.21
N THR A 73 3.41 4.04 -1.41
CA THR A 73 3.02 5.10 -0.48
C THR A 73 2.39 4.51 0.78
N GLY A 74 1.85 5.36 1.65
CA GLY A 74 1.17 4.93 2.86
C GLY A 74 -0.17 5.62 3.01
N ASN A 75 -1.17 4.86 3.41
CA ASN A 75 -2.49 5.41 3.70
C ASN A 75 -2.53 5.99 5.12
N GLY A 76 -3.46 6.88 5.36
CA GLY A 76 -3.70 7.52 6.64
C GLY A 76 -4.94 8.36 6.56
N PRO A 77 -5.15 9.24 7.55
CA PRO A 77 -4.35 9.40 8.76
C PRO A 77 -4.64 8.33 9.81
N SER A 78 -3.78 8.25 10.85
CA SER A 78 -4.05 7.41 12.00
C SER A 78 -5.27 7.94 12.77
N ALA A 79 -6.18 7.04 13.14
CA ALA A 79 -7.34 7.41 13.92
C ALA A 79 -6.97 7.84 15.35
N LYS A 80 -5.78 7.50 15.81
CA LYS A 80 -5.33 7.80 17.18
C LYS A 80 -4.99 9.28 17.36
N ASP A 81 -4.37 9.91 16.35
CA ASP A 81 -3.89 11.27 16.49
C ASP A 81 -3.91 12.07 15.18
N GLY A 82 -4.46 11.51 14.12
CA GLY A 82 -4.52 12.18 12.82
C GLY A 82 -3.20 12.26 12.08
N GLY A 83 -2.15 11.62 12.59
CA GLY A 83 -0.83 11.66 11.96
C GLY A 83 -0.72 10.75 10.75
N TRP A 84 0.19 11.10 9.84
CA TRP A 84 0.47 10.34 8.61
C TRP A 84 1.87 9.76 8.66
N ALA A 85 2.02 8.58 8.11
CA ALA A 85 3.34 7.96 7.92
C ALA A 85 3.33 7.17 6.64
N PHE A 86 4.45 7.16 5.95
CA PHE A 86 4.66 6.25 4.83
C PHE A 86 4.76 4.82 5.36
N CYS A 87 5.77 4.56 6.18
CA CYS A 87 6.03 3.28 6.81
C CYS A 87 7.01 3.51 7.95
N SER A 88 6.68 3.05 9.15
CA SER A 88 7.52 3.27 10.33
C SER A 88 8.52 2.15 10.58
N GLY A 89 8.60 1.15 9.67
CA GLY A 89 9.53 0.03 9.83
C GLY A 89 8.84 -1.23 10.30
N GLY A 90 9.61 -2.19 10.79
CA GLY A 90 9.06 -3.45 11.29
C GLY A 90 8.21 -3.26 12.54
N ASP A 91 7.13 -4.03 12.63
CA ASP A 91 6.23 -3.96 13.77
C ASP A 91 6.92 -4.53 15.00
N GLN A 92 7.20 -3.68 15.99
CA GLN A 92 7.94 -4.07 17.20
C GLN A 92 7.20 -5.10 18.03
N ARG A 93 5.88 -5.18 17.91
CA ARG A 93 5.08 -6.12 18.69
C ARG A 93 5.34 -7.58 18.32
N ILE A 94 5.84 -7.83 17.12
CA ILE A 94 6.13 -9.19 16.64
C ILE A 94 7.63 -9.46 16.51
N ARG A 95 8.44 -8.49 16.92
CA ARG A 95 9.89 -8.60 16.85
C ARG A 95 10.38 -9.74 17.74
N GLY A 96 11.24 -10.59 17.19
CA GLY A 96 11.76 -11.75 17.91
C GLY A 96 10.82 -12.94 17.94
N ARG A 97 9.61 -12.80 17.40
CA ARG A 97 8.63 -13.90 17.31
C ARG A 97 8.50 -14.40 15.89
N ASP A 98 8.45 -13.49 14.92
CA ASP A 98 8.24 -13.79 13.51
C ASP A 98 9.40 -13.32 12.64
N GLY A 99 10.58 -13.17 13.23
CA GLY A 99 11.80 -12.91 12.51
C GLY A 99 12.17 -11.44 12.32
N TYR A 100 11.52 -10.56 13.01
CA TYR A 100 11.90 -9.14 12.98
C TYR A 100 12.69 -8.74 14.20
#